data_8d6fe9135c66f58dd0972f55664fef32
#
_entry.id   8d6fe9135c66f58dd0972f55664fef32
#
_cell.length_a   1.000
_cell.length_b   1.000
_cell.length_c   1.000
_cell.angle_alpha   90.00
_cell.angle_beta   90.00
_cell.angle_gamma   90.00
#
_symmetry.space_group_name_H-M   'P 1'
#
loop_
_entity.id
_entity.type
_entity.pdbx_description
1 polymer ?
#
loop_
_entity_poly.entity_id
_entity_poly.type
_entity_poly.pdbx_seq_one_letter_code
_entity_poly.pdbx_strand_id
1 'polypeptide(L)'
;MKKIITILLFILISNSIWASFIYVPMSYDNQKNHLKAYGIVYFGLEAGLKSKWLLNYDGGAFLIENNKAIENECKIRGVSYQIISDAKAQLILQEI
;
A
#
# COMPACT_ATOMS: atom_id res chain seq x y z
N MET A 1 -20.73 32.95 -5.16
CA MET A 1 -21.23 31.71 -4.52
C MET A 1 -21.07 30.46 -5.38
N LYS A 2 -21.42 30.49 -6.66
CA LYS A 2 -21.30 29.32 -7.54
C LYS A 2 -19.85 28.81 -7.71
N LYS A 3 -18.87 29.73 -7.72
CA LYS A 3 -17.46 29.37 -7.88
C LYS A 3 -16.89 28.63 -6.65
N ILE A 4 -17.35 28.95 -5.47
CA ILE A 4 -16.91 28.32 -4.22
C ILE A 4 -17.40 26.87 -4.15
N ILE A 5 -18.65 26.62 -4.56
CA ILE A 5 -19.25 25.29 -4.57
C ILE A 5 -18.53 24.40 -5.58
N THR A 6 -18.16 24.93 -6.74
CA THR A 6 -17.43 24.19 -7.78
C THR A 6 -16.03 23.78 -7.29
N ILE A 7 -15.34 24.67 -6.60
CA ILE A 7 -14.01 24.40 -6.04
C ILE A 7 -14.08 23.33 -4.96
N LEU A 8 -15.09 23.37 -4.08
CA LEU A 8 -15.29 22.37 -3.03
C LEU A 8 -15.56 20.98 -3.63
N LEU A 9 -16.38 20.89 -4.66
CA LEU A 9 -16.65 19.64 -5.37
C LEU A 9 -15.38 19.08 -6.00
N PHE A 10 -14.57 19.93 -6.60
CA PHE A 10 -13.32 19.52 -7.22
C PHE A 10 -12.33 18.96 -6.19
N ILE A 11 -12.23 19.56 -5.01
CA ILE A 11 -11.37 19.09 -3.92
C ILE A 11 -11.84 17.73 -3.40
N LEU A 12 -13.15 17.51 -3.27
CA LEU A 12 -13.71 16.23 -2.84
C LEU A 12 -13.40 15.10 -3.83
N ILE A 13 -13.50 15.38 -5.12
CA ILE A 13 -13.18 14.42 -6.18
C ILE A 13 -11.69 14.07 -6.16
N SER A 14 -10.79 15.06 -5.98
CA SER A 14 -9.36 14.81 -5.96
C SER A 14 -8.92 13.96 -4.76
N ASN A 15 -9.59 14.07 -3.59
CA ASN A 15 -9.27 13.26 -2.42
C ASN A 15 -9.55 11.77 -2.62
N SER A 16 -10.50 11.40 -3.49
CA SER A 16 -10.84 10.00 -3.74
C SER A 16 -9.89 9.32 -4.72
N ILE A 17 -9.05 10.07 -5.45
CA ILE A 17 -8.18 9.54 -6.50
C ILE A 17 -6.86 9.00 -5.93
N TRP A 18 -6.46 9.40 -4.72
CA TRP A 18 -5.12 9.17 -4.19
C TRP A 18 -4.99 7.95 -3.28
N ALA A 19 -6.10 7.22 -3.02
CA ALA A 19 -6.04 6.03 -2.18
C ALA A 19 -5.37 4.89 -2.92
N SER A 20 -4.19 4.52 -2.48
CA SER A 20 -3.44 3.39 -3.01
C SER A 20 -2.60 2.76 -1.91
N PHE A 21 -2.10 1.55 -2.18
CA PHE A 21 -1.35 0.78 -1.22
C PHE A 21 -0.10 0.20 -1.87
N ILE A 22 0.92 -0.02 -1.04
CA ILE A 22 2.07 -0.82 -1.41
C ILE A 22 1.75 -2.25 -0.99
N TYR A 23 1.71 -3.15 -1.95
CA TYR A 23 1.48 -4.57 -1.74
C TYR A 23 2.81 -5.29 -1.72
N VAL A 24 3.12 -5.96 -0.60
CA VAL A 24 4.37 -6.69 -0.41
C VAL A 24 4.05 -8.18 -0.35
N PRO A 25 4.27 -8.93 -1.45
CA PRO A 25 4.03 -10.37 -1.44
C PRO A 25 5.06 -11.07 -0.56
N MET A 26 4.70 -12.21 0.01
CA MET A 26 5.58 -12.97 0.91
C MET A 26 5.75 -14.43 0.50
N SER A 27 5.11 -14.88 -0.58
CA SER A 27 5.36 -16.24 -1.10
C SER A 27 6.78 -16.33 -1.66
N TYR A 28 7.36 -17.54 -1.66
CA TYR A 28 8.70 -17.75 -2.19
C TYR A 28 8.81 -17.41 -3.67
N ASP A 29 7.73 -17.59 -4.43
CA ASP A 29 7.72 -17.27 -5.86
C ASP A 29 7.72 -15.77 -6.13
N ASN A 30 7.13 -14.98 -5.25
CA ASN A 30 6.88 -13.56 -5.49
C ASN A 30 7.77 -12.63 -4.67
N GLN A 31 8.46 -13.14 -3.64
CA GLN A 31 9.34 -12.32 -2.82
C GLN A 31 10.77 -12.89 -2.81
N LYS A 32 11.74 -12.03 -3.08
CA LYS A 32 13.16 -12.39 -3.10
C LYS A 32 13.84 -12.20 -1.74
N ASN A 33 13.38 -11.24 -0.95
CA ASN A 33 14.03 -10.83 0.29
C ASN A 33 13.05 -10.78 1.46
N HIS A 34 12.68 -11.94 1.98
CA HIS A 34 11.66 -12.05 3.05
C HIS A 34 12.03 -11.26 4.31
N LEU A 35 13.26 -11.41 4.77
CA LEU A 35 13.70 -10.71 5.99
C LEU A 35 13.65 -9.19 5.81
N LYS A 36 14.09 -8.71 4.65
CA LYS A 36 14.05 -7.27 4.36
C LYS A 36 12.62 -6.77 4.18
N ALA A 37 11.72 -7.63 3.69
CA ALA A 37 10.31 -7.28 3.58
C ALA A 37 9.69 -7.01 4.95
N TYR A 38 10.00 -7.82 5.97
CA TYR A 38 9.56 -7.53 7.33
C TYR A 38 10.10 -6.20 7.83
N GLY A 39 11.34 -5.85 7.47
CA GLY A 39 11.92 -4.55 7.80
C GLY A 39 11.17 -3.38 7.17
N ILE A 40 10.66 -3.56 5.95
CA ILE A 40 9.82 -2.55 5.28
C ILE A 40 8.54 -2.32 6.07
N VAL A 41 7.88 -3.40 6.50
CA VAL A 41 6.65 -3.30 7.29
C VAL A 41 6.92 -2.56 8.62
N TYR A 42 8.01 -2.90 9.29
CA TYR A 42 8.41 -2.24 10.52
C TYR A 42 8.65 -0.74 10.30
N PHE A 43 9.35 -0.40 9.23
CA PHE A 43 9.59 1.00 8.86
C PHE A 43 8.28 1.76 8.66
N GLY A 44 7.31 1.13 7.99
CA GLY A 44 5.99 1.73 7.79
C GLY A 44 5.24 1.96 9.10
N LEU A 45 5.30 0.98 10.00
CA LEU A 45 4.66 1.11 11.31
C LEU A 45 5.28 2.22 12.15
N GLU A 46 6.61 2.35 12.14
CA GLU A 46 7.30 3.45 12.83
C GLU A 46 6.91 4.81 12.26
N ALA A 47 6.65 4.89 10.96
CA ALA A 47 6.21 6.11 10.29
C ALA A 47 4.73 6.43 10.53
N GLY A 48 4.01 5.57 11.25
CA GLY A 48 2.59 5.77 11.54
C GLY A 48 1.67 5.41 10.39
N LEU A 49 2.15 4.67 9.40
CA LEU A 49 1.35 4.27 8.25
C LEU A 49 0.46 3.08 8.59
N LYS A 50 -0.74 3.07 8.00
CA LYS A 50 -1.65 1.95 8.15
C LYS A 50 -1.12 0.74 7.39
N SER A 51 -1.10 -0.42 8.06
CA SER A 51 -0.64 -1.67 7.47
C SER A 51 -1.60 -2.79 7.82
N LYS A 52 -1.77 -3.74 6.90
CA LYS A 52 -2.57 -4.94 7.10
C LYS A 52 -1.74 -6.16 6.74
N TRP A 53 -1.81 -7.19 7.58
CA TRP A 53 -1.17 -8.47 7.32
C TRP A 53 -2.22 -9.44 6.77
N LEU A 54 -1.99 -9.90 5.54
CA LEU A 54 -2.88 -10.83 4.84
C LEU A 54 -2.39 -12.25 5.09
N LEU A 55 -2.69 -12.78 6.27
CA LEU A 55 -2.09 -13.98 6.84
C LEU A 55 -2.13 -15.19 5.89
N ASN A 56 -3.27 -15.42 5.23
CA ASN A 56 -3.47 -16.59 4.38
C ASN A 56 -3.44 -16.26 2.88
N TYR A 57 -2.83 -15.14 2.51
CA TYR A 57 -2.79 -14.70 1.12
C TYR A 57 -1.35 -14.45 0.71
N ASP A 58 -0.94 -15.07 -0.40
CA ASP A 58 0.39 -14.89 -1.02
C ASP A 58 1.54 -15.01 0.00
N GLY A 59 1.51 -16.07 0.82
CA GLY A 59 2.55 -16.35 1.80
C GLY A 59 2.53 -15.47 3.04
N GLY A 60 1.44 -14.73 3.28
CA GLY A 60 1.32 -13.79 4.37
C GLY A 60 1.74 -12.38 3.95
N ALA A 61 1.19 -11.91 2.83
CA ALA A 61 1.50 -10.61 2.24
C ALA A 61 1.07 -9.45 3.13
N PHE A 62 1.63 -8.27 2.85
CA PHE A 62 1.31 -7.04 3.57
C PHE A 62 0.75 -5.98 2.63
N LEU A 63 -0.21 -5.21 3.13
CA LEU A 63 -0.68 -3.98 2.51
C LEU A 63 -0.24 -2.81 3.39
N ILE A 64 0.48 -1.86 2.80
CA ILE A 64 0.96 -0.68 3.50
C ILE A 64 0.42 0.53 2.76
N GLU A 65 -0.09 1.51 3.50
CA GLU A 65 -0.52 2.79 2.95
C GLU A 65 0.57 3.36 2.04
N ASN A 66 0.21 3.76 0.81
CA ASN A 66 1.21 4.22 -0.16
C ASN A 66 1.96 5.45 0.35
N ASN A 67 3.28 5.36 0.30
CA ASN A 67 4.17 6.40 0.78
C ASN A 67 5.47 6.33 -0.02
N LYS A 68 5.92 7.47 -0.51
CA LYS A 68 7.11 7.52 -1.36
C LYS A 68 8.37 7.01 -0.66
N ALA A 69 8.51 7.29 0.63
CA ALA A 69 9.66 6.83 1.41
C ALA A 69 9.69 5.30 1.53
N ILE A 70 8.52 4.66 1.72
CA ILE A 70 8.40 3.21 1.78
C ILE A 70 8.76 2.59 0.43
N GLU A 71 8.24 3.16 -0.67
CA GLU A 71 8.56 2.68 -2.01
C GLU A 71 10.06 2.75 -2.27
N ASN A 72 10.69 3.87 -1.90
CA ASN A 72 12.13 4.03 -2.06
C ASN A 72 12.91 2.99 -1.24
N GLU A 73 12.48 2.71 -0.02
CA GLU A 73 13.11 1.69 0.81
C GLU A 73 12.99 0.30 0.19
N CYS A 74 11.85 -0.02 -0.41
CA CYS A 74 11.68 -1.27 -1.13
C CYS A 74 12.70 -1.41 -2.26
N LYS A 75 12.88 -0.34 -3.02
CA LYS A 75 13.86 -0.33 -4.11
C LYS A 75 15.29 -0.49 -3.61
N ILE A 76 15.66 0.25 -2.56
CA ILE A 76 17.00 0.22 -2.00
C ILE A 76 17.33 -1.17 -1.45
N ARG A 77 16.39 -1.80 -0.78
CA ARG A 77 16.59 -3.10 -0.12
C ARG A 77 16.32 -4.30 -1.02
N GLY A 78 15.86 -4.06 -2.26
CA GLY A 78 15.54 -5.15 -3.19
C GLY A 78 14.33 -5.96 -2.78
N VAL A 79 13.35 -5.33 -2.15
CA VAL A 79 12.10 -5.97 -1.74
C VAL A 79 11.09 -5.90 -2.89
N SER A 80 10.54 -7.04 -3.28
CA SER A 80 9.50 -7.10 -4.31
C SER A 80 8.22 -6.46 -3.79
N TYR A 81 7.61 -5.58 -4.58
CA TYR A 81 6.39 -4.86 -4.20
C TYR A 81 5.62 -4.45 -5.44
N GLN A 82 4.37 -4.08 -5.24
CA GLN A 82 3.51 -3.51 -6.27
C GLN A 82 2.70 -2.36 -5.68
N ILE A 83 2.47 -1.32 -6.49
CA ILE A 83 1.53 -0.26 -6.12
C ILE A 83 0.16 -0.70 -6.65
N ILE A 84 -0.82 -0.82 -5.76
CA ILE A 84 -2.17 -1.21 -6.15
C ILE A 84 -3.17 -0.14 -5.72
N SER A 85 -4.28 -0.03 -6.47
CA SER A 85 -5.35 0.90 -6.14
C SER A 85 -6.13 0.42 -4.91
N ASP A 86 -6.86 1.34 -4.27
CA ASP A 86 -7.76 0.98 -3.19
C ASP A 86 -8.80 -0.05 -3.65
N ALA A 87 -9.33 0.11 -4.87
CA ALA A 87 -10.30 -0.86 -5.41
C ALA A 87 -9.72 -2.26 -5.49
N LYS A 88 -8.47 -2.39 -5.95
CA LYS A 88 -7.80 -3.70 -6.01
C LYS A 88 -7.54 -4.25 -4.61
N ALA A 89 -7.14 -3.40 -3.67
CA ALA A 89 -6.93 -3.81 -2.28
C ALA A 89 -8.22 -4.36 -1.68
N GLN A 90 -9.35 -3.71 -1.93
CA GLN A 90 -10.65 -4.19 -1.44
C GLN A 90 -11.03 -5.54 -2.05
N LEU A 91 -10.73 -5.75 -3.33
CA LEU A 91 -10.97 -7.04 -3.97
C LEU A 91 -10.15 -8.16 -3.29
N ILE A 92 -8.89 -7.90 -2.99
CA ILE A 92 -8.04 -8.86 -2.29
C ILE A 92 -8.61 -9.16 -0.89
N LEU A 93 -9.02 -8.14 -0.16
CA LEU A 93 -9.59 -8.31 1.18
C LEU A 93 -10.88 -9.11 1.15
N GLN A 94 -11.67 -9.02 0.07
CA GLN A 94 -12.89 -9.81 -0.09
C GLN A 94 -12.61 -11.29 -0.35
N GLU A 95 -11.47 -11.62 -0.93
CA GLU A 95 -11.09 -13.02 -1.17
C GLU A 95 -10.69 -13.76 0.10
N ILE A 96 -10.33 -13.02 1.12
CA ILE A 96 -9.92 -13.57 2.39
C ILE A 96 -11.12 -13.79 3.30
#